data_782671b2c9bc02d6a0e4b5b61f7717bc
#
_entry.id   782671b2c9bc02d6a0e4b5b61f7717bc
#
_cell.length_a   1.000
_cell.length_b   1.000
_cell.length_c   1.000
_cell.angle_alpha   90.00
_cell.angle_beta   90.00
_cell.angle_gamma   90.00
#
_symmetry.space_group_name_H-M   'P 1'
#
loop_
_entity.id
_entity.type
_entity.pdbx_description
1 polymer ?
#
loop_
_entity_poly.entity_id
_entity_poly.type
_entity_poly.pdbx_seq_one_letter_code
_entity_poly.pdbx_strand_id
1 'polypeptide(L)'
;MAPAYTRYPFPRDLFAKFVTENDGYFPVKIQALPEGSAITSEDEYAPLCTFLETLLTMAWYPTTVATLSRRARDAIAAAFEASVEGGAASPLLGSRLHDFGFRGCTTPEQAVVGGCAHLLNFEGTDTMSAAYYAQFHLNGGRPVANSIPATEHSVMTSWPDEAAAILNMVEHFGTGLFACVMDSYDYAAALSEVLPSIAARKVEKGGYMVLRPDSGDPVEVVLMGLRAAEKVFGADVNSKGFKMIRGAGVIQGDGIDIVTLQAILDAVLEAGYSAECVNRDTMSFATKLAHMVYADGRQRDVMKAPKTDSTKYSLPGVLAVKRVGGVPTVFPADGGEVDPSEDMLKARPRRCA
;
A
#
# COMPACT_ATOMS: atom_id res chain seq x y z
N MET A 1 -15.07 28.93 13.84
CA MET A 1 -15.95 28.79 15.04
C MET A 1 -15.08 28.87 16.27
N ALA A 2 -15.43 29.67 17.26
CA ALA A 2 -14.70 29.69 18.52
C ALA A 2 -14.95 28.33 19.23
N PRO A 3 -13.99 27.76 19.93
CA PRO A 3 -14.12 26.48 20.62
C PRO A 3 -14.94 26.69 21.92
N ALA A 4 -16.21 27.00 21.77
CA ALA A 4 -17.11 27.23 22.91
C ALA A 4 -17.26 25.99 23.81
N TYR A 5 -16.96 24.80 23.28
CA TYR A 5 -17.15 23.53 23.98
C TYR A 5 -15.90 23.01 24.69
N THR A 6 -14.69 23.39 24.26
CA THR A 6 -13.45 22.84 24.81
C THR A 6 -12.78 23.72 25.84
N ARG A 7 -13.19 25.01 25.96
CA ARG A 7 -12.49 26.07 26.76
C ARG A 7 -11.00 26.19 26.43
N TYR A 8 -10.56 25.63 25.32
CA TYR A 8 -9.18 25.74 24.87
C TYR A 8 -8.91 27.17 24.36
N PRO A 9 -7.90 27.85 24.86
CA PRO A 9 -7.58 29.21 24.43
C PRO A 9 -6.99 29.16 22.99
N PHE A 10 -7.85 29.39 22.00
CA PHE A 10 -7.39 29.51 20.61
C PHE A 10 -6.59 30.81 20.44
N PRO A 11 -5.32 30.74 20.00
CA PRO A 11 -4.46 31.92 19.88
C PRO A 11 -4.78 32.74 18.62
N ARG A 12 -5.95 33.38 18.62
CA ARG A 12 -6.52 34.11 17.47
C ARG A 12 -5.56 35.13 16.90
N ASP A 13 -4.90 35.92 17.78
CA ASP A 13 -4.02 37.02 17.35
C ASP A 13 -2.78 36.51 16.65
N LEU A 14 -2.23 35.37 17.10
CA LEU A 14 -1.13 34.71 16.42
C LEU A 14 -1.52 34.24 15.01
N PHE A 15 -2.71 33.65 14.86
CA PHE A 15 -3.20 33.25 13.55
C PHE A 15 -3.54 34.43 12.65
N ALA A 16 -4.11 35.51 13.19
CA ALA A 16 -4.35 36.72 12.44
C ALA A 16 -3.03 37.32 11.94
N LYS A 17 -2.01 37.36 12.81
CA LYS A 17 -0.67 37.85 12.48
C LYS A 17 -0.02 37.05 11.33
N PHE A 18 0.01 35.75 11.41
CA PHE A 18 0.62 34.96 10.35
C PHE A 18 -0.13 35.10 9.01
N VAL A 19 -1.46 35.25 9.03
CA VAL A 19 -2.26 35.49 7.81
C VAL A 19 -1.88 36.84 7.20
N THR A 20 -1.75 37.89 8.01
CA THR A 20 -1.46 39.25 7.51
C THR A 20 0.00 39.47 7.13
N GLU A 21 0.94 38.84 7.82
CA GLU A 21 2.39 39.05 7.61
C GLU A 21 3.00 38.01 6.64
N ASN A 22 2.33 36.88 6.44
CA ASN A 22 2.83 35.78 5.60
C ASN A 22 1.82 35.34 4.52
N ASP A 23 0.85 36.20 4.17
CA ASP A 23 -0.16 35.92 3.14
C ASP A 23 -0.92 34.58 3.35
N GLY A 24 -1.09 34.19 4.61
CA GLY A 24 -1.71 32.90 4.97
C GLY A 24 -0.78 31.69 4.85
N TYR A 25 0.48 31.85 4.47
CA TYR A 25 1.46 30.77 4.47
C TYR A 25 2.11 30.62 5.85
N PHE A 26 2.24 29.39 6.31
CA PHE A 26 2.98 29.11 7.55
C PHE A 26 4.46 29.52 7.41
N PRO A 27 5.00 30.33 8.34
CA PRO A 27 6.40 30.80 8.31
C PRO A 27 7.34 29.68 8.78
N VAL A 28 7.27 28.54 8.10
CA VAL A 28 8.06 27.34 8.38
C VAL A 28 8.76 26.87 7.12
N LYS A 29 9.93 26.29 7.28
CA LYS A 29 10.64 25.57 6.24
C LYS A 29 10.43 24.08 6.46
N ILE A 30 9.77 23.43 5.52
CA ILE A 30 9.60 21.97 5.52
C ILE A 30 10.63 21.39 4.57
N GLN A 31 11.51 20.54 5.09
CA GLN A 31 12.42 19.72 4.31
C GLN A 31 11.87 18.31 4.29
N ALA A 32 11.64 17.78 3.09
CA ALA A 32 11.10 16.46 2.91
C ALA A 32 11.83 15.71 1.82
N LEU A 33 12.08 14.44 2.05
CA LEU A 33 12.17 13.44 0.99
C LEU A 33 10.77 13.24 0.39
N PRO A 34 10.63 12.59 -0.78
CA PRO A 34 9.34 12.04 -1.18
C PRO A 34 8.69 11.19 -0.08
N GLU A 35 9.50 10.65 0.86
CA GLU A 35 9.07 9.78 1.97
C GLU A 35 9.48 10.27 3.39
N GLY A 36 9.88 11.53 3.61
CA GLY A 36 10.29 11.98 4.96
C GLY A 36 10.34 13.49 5.13
N SER A 37 10.22 13.99 6.36
CA SER A 37 10.14 15.42 6.63
C SER A 37 10.97 15.87 7.83
N ALA A 38 11.67 17.00 7.71
CA ALA A 38 12.19 17.78 8.82
C ALA A 38 11.55 19.16 8.81
N ILE A 39 11.24 19.74 9.98
CA ILE A 39 10.60 21.05 10.12
C ILE A 39 11.52 21.97 10.89
N THR A 40 11.75 23.18 10.36
CA THR A 40 12.39 24.29 11.06
C THR A 40 11.41 25.45 11.13
N SER A 41 11.35 26.14 12.28
CA SER A 41 10.51 27.32 12.47
C SER A 41 11.28 28.44 13.16
N GLU A 42 10.87 29.68 12.91
CA GLU A 42 11.35 30.86 13.64
C GLU A 42 10.68 30.95 15.01
N ASP A 43 11.36 31.59 16.00
CA ASP A 43 10.96 31.58 17.40
C ASP A 43 9.55 32.18 17.64
N GLU A 44 9.24 33.30 16.97
CA GLU A 44 7.96 34.01 17.12
C GLU A 44 6.76 33.12 16.70
N TYR A 45 6.98 32.21 15.76
CA TYR A 45 5.95 31.31 15.21
C TYR A 45 6.07 29.87 15.74
N ALA A 46 6.96 29.62 16.71
CA ALA A 46 7.14 28.29 17.28
C ALA A 46 5.81 27.60 17.74
N PRO A 47 4.82 28.34 18.34
CA PRO A 47 3.53 27.76 18.65
C PRO A 47 2.74 27.24 17.42
N LEU A 48 2.97 27.81 16.21
CA LEU A 48 2.34 27.34 14.98
C LEU A 48 2.82 25.94 14.57
N CYS A 49 4.03 25.54 14.99
CA CYS A 49 4.53 24.19 14.75
C CYS A 49 3.64 23.14 15.37
N THR A 50 3.08 23.40 16.58
CA THR A 50 2.14 22.49 17.24
C THR A 50 0.83 22.35 16.45
N PHE A 51 0.35 23.42 15.83
CA PHE A 51 -0.83 23.35 14.96
C PHE A 51 -0.50 22.69 13.62
N LEU A 52 0.69 22.97 13.06
CA LEU A 52 1.16 22.34 11.82
C LEU A 52 1.38 20.84 12.00
N GLU A 53 1.84 20.39 13.17
CA GLU A 53 1.97 18.97 13.51
C GLU A 53 0.65 18.22 13.28
N THR A 54 -0.47 18.79 13.68
CA THR A 54 -1.79 18.20 13.43
C THR A 54 -2.05 17.99 11.94
N LEU A 55 -1.69 18.97 11.10
CA LEU A 55 -1.85 18.87 9.64
C LEU A 55 -0.89 17.84 9.04
N LEU A 56 0.36 17.81 9.49
CA LEU A 56 1.34 16.81 9.05
C LEU A 56 0.98 15.40 9.51
N THR A 57 0.40 15.29 10.70
CA THR A 57 -0.11 14.00 11.21
C THR A 57 -1.24 13.46 10.35
N MET A 58 -2.03 14.32 9.72
CA MET A 58 -3.06 13.89 8.75
C MET A 58 -2.44 13.26 7.49
N ALA A 59 -1.22 13.65 7.12
CA ALA A 59 -0.50 13.01 6.00
C ALA A 59 0.14 11.65 6.37
N TRP A 60 0.21 11.33 7.65
CA TRP A 60 0.82 10.11 8.18
C TRP A 60 0.24 8.83 7.58
N TYR A 61 -1.08 8.67 7.62
CA TYR A 61 -1.73 7.44 7.17
C TYR A 61 -1.54 7.19 5.66
N PRO A 62 -1.82 8.15 4.74
CA PRO A 62 -1.59 7.91 3.32
C PRO A 62 -0.11 7.70 2.98
N THR A 63 0.81 8.40 3.64
CA THR A 63 2.26 8.18 3.46
C THR A 63 2.64 6.76 3.81
N THR A 64 2.08 6.25 4.87
CA THR A 64 2.21 4.88 5.32
C THR A 64 1.77 3.90 4.25
N VAL A 65 0.50 3.97 3.84
CA VAL A 65 -0.06 3.06 2.85
C VAL A 65 0.74 3.12 1.55
N ALA A 66 1.10 4.31 1.07
CA ALA A 66 1.91 4.49 -0.14
C ALA A 66 3.29 3.81 -0.03
N THR A 67 3.94 3.95 1.13
CA THR A 67 5.30 3.41 1.31
C THR A 67 5.32 1.89 1.37
N LEU A 68 4.42 1.26 2.11
CA LEU A 68 4.41 -0.18 2.15
C LEU A 68 3.84 -0.78 0.86
N SER A 69 2.85 -0.14 0.23
CA SER A 69 2.43 -0.47 -1.13
C SER A 69 3.63 -0.44 -2.10
N ARG A 70 4.51 0.55 -1.96
CA ARG A 70 5.74 0.63 -2.74
C ARG A 70 6.71 -0.51 -2.42
N ARG A 71 6.94 -0.82 -1.14
CA ARG A 71 7.79 -1.96 -0.74
C ARG A 71 7.23 -3.28 -1.24
N ALA A 72 5.91 -3.47 -1.15
CA ALA A 72 5.25 -4.64 -1.70
C ALA A 72 5.43 -4.73 -3.22
N ARG A 73 5.32 -3.59 -3.93
CA ARG A 73 5.58 -3.54 -5.36
C ARG A 73 7.02 -3.93 -5.70
N ASP A 74 7.99 -3.47 -4.95
CA ASP A 74 9.40 -3.79 -5.18
C ASP A 74 9.66 -5.30 -4.97
N ALA A 75 9.08 -5.93 -3.94
CA ALA A 75 9.15 -7.37 -3.71
C ALA A 75 8.49 -8.18 -4.84
N ILE A 76 7.28 -7.79 -5.25
CA ILE A 76 6.56 -8.44 -6.36
C ILE A 76 7.34 -8.22 -7.68
N ALA A 77 7.89 -7.04 -7.93
CA ALA A 77 8.67 -6.75 -9.13
C ALA A 77 9.92 -7.63 -9.21
N ALA A 78 10.61 -7.89 -8.09
CA ALA A 78 11.75 -8.80 -8.05
C ALA A 78 11.34 -10.24 -8.42
N ALA A 79 10.22 -10.73 -7.91
CA ALA A 79 9.68 -12.04 -8.26
C ALA A 79 9.23 -12.11 -9.74
N PHE A 80 8.66 -11.03 -10.27
CA PHE A 80 8.32 -10.90 -11.68
C PHE A 80 9.56 -10.91 -12.55
N GLU A 81 10.60 -10.16 -12.17
CA GLU A 81 11.89 -10.18 -12.91
C GLU A 81 12.48 -11.59 -12.98
N ALA A 82 12.34 -12.37 -11.92
CA ALA A 82 12.83 -13.74 -11.89
C ALA A 82 11.98 -14.72 -12.73
N SER A 83 10.66 -14.58 -12.77
CA SER A 83 9.76 -15.67 -13.21
C SER A 83 8.74 -15.31 -14.29
N VAL A 84 8.50 -14.04 -14.59
CA VAL A 84 7.47 -13.59 -15.54
C VAL A 84 8.10 -13.09 -16.83
N GLU A 85 7.51 -13.42 -17.98
CA GLU A 85 7.94 -12.85 -19.26
C GLU A 85 7.67 -11.33 -19.29
N GLY A 86 8.67 -10.57 -19.74
CA GLY A 86 8.66 -9.11 -19.61
C GLY A 86 9.09 -8.57 -18.24
N GLY A 87 9.31 -9.45 -17.25
CA GLY A 87 9.86 -9.10 -15.93
C GLY A 87 9.02 -8.04 -15.20
N ALA A 88 9.70 -7.14 -14.52
CA ALA A 88 9.09 -6.02 -13.80
C ALA A 88 8.37 -4.98 -14.72
N ALA A 89 8.59 -5.03 -16.04
CA ALA A 89 7.85 -4.20 -17.00
C ALA A 89 6.51 -4.79 -17.44
N SER A 90 6.17 -6.01 -16.99
CA SER A 90 4.90 -6.65 -17.31
C SER A 90 3.71 -5.79 -16.84
N PRO A 91 2.70 -5.54 -17.69
CA PRO A 91 1.50 -4.79 -17.31
C PRO A 91 0.70 -5.51 -16.21
N LEU A 92 0.91 -6.82 -16.02
CA LEU A 92 0.24 -7.59 -14.99
C LEU A 92 0.66 -7.18 -13.56
N LEU A 93 1.83 -6.58 -13.39
CA LEU A 93 2.37 -6.19 -12.07
C LEU A 93 1.41 -5.25 -11.33
N GLY A 94 0.80 -4.29 -12.03
CA GLY A 94 -0.11 -3.31 -11.45
C GLY A 94 -1.34 -3.90 -10.76
N SER A 95 -1.74 -5.11 -11.14
CA SER A 95 -2.90 -5.81 -10.59
C SER A 95 -2.54 -6.93 -9.58
N ARG A 96 -1.30 -6.97 -9.05
CA ARG A 96 -0.86 -8.08 -8.17
C ARG A 96 -1.02 -7.81 -6.67
N LEU A 97 -1.46 -6.63 -6.30
CA LEU A 97 -1.88 -6.30 -4.93
C LEU A 97 -3.17 -5.51 -4.97
N HIS A 98 -4.18 -5.95 -4.23
CA HIS A 98 -5.48 -5.32 -4.15
C HIS A 98 -5.70 -4.66 -2.79
N ASP A 99 -6.33 -3.49 -2.75
CA ASP A 99 -6.79 -2.85 -1.54
C ASP A 99 -8.17 -3.40 -1.13
N PHE A 100 -8.21 -4.13 -0.01
CA PHE A 100 -9.43 -4.58 0.68
C PHE A 100 -9.63 -3.83 2.00
N GLY A 101 -8.96 -2.70 2.18
CA GLY A 101 -8.79 -2.00 3.45
C GLY A 101 -10.01 -1.24 3.96
N PHE A 102 -11.09 -1.11 3.19
CA PHE A 102 -12.27 -0.31 3.62
C PHE A 102 -12.77 -0.73 5.01
N ARG A 103 -12.95 -2.03 5.24
CA ARG A 103 -13.46 -2.57 6.52
C ARG A 103 -12.49 -2.38 7.71
N GLY A 104 -11.22 -2.12 7.47
CA GLY A 104 -10.21 -1.84 8.50
C GLY A 104 -10.12 -0.36 8.90
N CYS A 105 -10.81 0.53 8.19
CA CYS A 105 -10.80 1.95 8.44
C CYS A 105 -11.87 2.37 9.46
N THR A 106 -11.57 3.42 10.22
CA THR A 106 -12.50 3.97 11.22
C THR A 106 -13.50 4.96 10.63
N THR A 107 -13.20 5.52 9.45
CA THR A 107 -14.07 6.42 8.71
C THR A 107 -13.98 6.19 7.20
N PRO A 108 -15.02 6.54 6.41
CA PRO A 108 -14.95 6.50 4.95
C PRO A 108 -13.82 7.35 4.37
N GLU A 109 -13.53 8.51 4.97
CA GLU A 109 -12.44 9.39 4.54
C GLU A 109 -11.08 8.70 4.69
N GLN A 110 -10.87 7.96 5.77
CA GLN A 110 -9.66 7.18 5.97
C GLN A 110 -9.52 6.10 4.88
N ALA A 111 -10.59 5.41 4.54
CA ALA A 111 -10.60 4.42 3.48
C ALA A 111 -10.29 5.05 2.11
N VAL A 112 -10.88 6.21 1.81
CA VAL A 112 -10.60 6.96 0.57
C VAL A 112 -9.13 7.35 0.48
N VAL A 113 -8.60 7.97 1.54
CA VAL A 113 -7.23 8.47 1.56
C VAL A 113 -6.22 7.32 1.47
N GLY A 114 -6.45 6.23 2.23
CA GLY A 114 -5.61 5.03 2.18
C GLY A 114 -5.65 4.34 0.81
N GLY A 115 -6.84 4.15 0.25
CA GLY A 115 -7.00 3.55 -1.07
C GLY A 115 -6.36 4.39 -2.19
N CYS A 116 -6.50 5.72 -2.14
CA CYS A 116 -5.80 6.60 -3.09
C CYS A 116 -4.27 6.49 -2.96
N ALA A 117 -3.75 6.34 -1.75
CA ALA A 117 -2.33 6.15 -1.50
C ALA A 117 -1.82 4.80 -2.05
N HIS A 118 -2.61 3.73 -1.93
CA HIS A 118 -2.33 2.44 -2.55
C HIS A 118 -2.28 2.55 -4.09
N LEU A 119 -3.21 3.27 -4.70
CA LEU A 119 -3.30 3.46 -6.15
C LEU A 119 -2.13 4.25 -6.76
N LEU A 120 -1.20 4.79 -5.96
CA LEU A 120 0.07 5.32 -6.47
C LEU A 120 1.01 4.21 -6.97
N ASN A 121 0.80 2.99 -6.52
CA ASN A 121 1.68 1.86 -6.81
C ASN A 121 1.00 0.70 -7.55
N PHE A 122 -0.30 0.51 -7.35
CA PHE A 122 -1.09 -0.57 -7.92
C PHE A 122 -2.39 -0.04 -8.51
N GLU A 123 -3.08 -0.89 -9.28
CA GLU A 123 -4.36 -0.59 -9.91
C GLU A 123 -5.53 -1.34 -9.25
N GLY A 124 -5.22 -2.40 -8.49
CA GLY A 124 -6.23 -3.26 -7.86
C GLY A 124 -6.81 -2.65 -6.60
N THR A 125 -8.13 -2.47 -6.52
CA THR A 125 -8.83 -2.05 -5.30
C THR A 125 -10.29 -2.45 -5.31
N ASP A 126 -10.78 -2.90 -4.15
CA ASP A 126 -12.20 -3.10 -3.87
C ASP A 126 -12.78 -1.96 -3.03
N THR A 127 -11.95 -0.97 -2.66
CA THR A 127 -12.39 0.29 -2.02
C THR A 127 -12.94 1.24 -3.09
N MET A 128 -14.20 1.01 -3.50
CA MET A 128 -14.85 1.75 -4.59
C MET A 128 -14.84 3.26 -4.37
N SER A 129 -14.97 3.72 -3.12
CA SER A 129 -14.91 5.14 -2.77
C SER A 129 -13.55 5.77 -3.08
N ALA A 130 -12.44 5.04 -2.88
CA ALA A 130 -11.10 5.48 -3.26
C ALA A 130 -10.92 5.49 -4.78
N ALA A 131 -11.39 4.46 -5.48
CA ALA A 131 -11.39 4.42 -6.95
C ALA A 131 -12.12 5.61 -7.55
N TYR A 132 -13.32 5.91 -7.04
CA TYR A 132 -14.10 7.09 -7.46
C TYR A 132 -13.35 8.39 -7.19
N TYR A 133 -12.84 8.57 -5.96
CA TYR A 133 -12.14 9.81 -5.59
C TYR A 133 -10.86 10.00 -6.42
N ALA A 134 -10.07 8.95 -6.58
CA ALA A 134 -8.86 8.99 -7.40
C ALA A 134 -9.18 9.36 -8.86
N GLN A 135 -10.20 8.74 -9.45
CA GLN A 135 -10.60 9.02 -10.82
C GLN A 135 -11.08 10.46 -11.00
N PHE A 136 -12.05 10.91 -10.22
CA PHE A 136 -12.76 12.16 -10.50
C PHE A 136 -12.13 13.39 -9.85
N HIS A 137 -11.45 13.23 -8.72
CA HIS A 137 -10.85 14.36 -8.00
C HIS A 137 -9.33 14.49 -8.17
N LEU A 138 -8.62 13.38 -8.47
CA LEU A 138 -7.16 13.40 -8.58
C LEU A 138 -6.64 13.18 -9.99
N ASN A 139 -7.42 12.55 -10.89
CA ASN A 139 -6.95 12.15 -12.22
C ASN A 139 -7.82 12.69 -13.39
N GLY A 140 -8.60 13.73 -13.18
CA GLY A 140 -9.35 14.40 -14.23
C GLY A 140 -10.38 13.50 -14.94
N GLY A 141 -11.03 12.60 -14.22
CA GLY A 141 -12.06 11.68 -14.71
C GLY A 141 -11.52 10.39 -15.34
N ARG A 142 -10.20 10.25 -15.50
CA ARG A 142 -9.61 9.04 -16.11
C ARG A 142 -9.53 7.91 -15.08
N PRO A 143 -9.98 6.68 -15.41
CA PRO A 143 -9.87 5.52 -14.54
C PRO A 143 -8.41 5.26 -14.14
N VAL A 144 -8.18 4.87 -12.89
CA VAL A 144 -6.87 4.51 -12.32
C VAL A 144 -6.92 3.20 -11.54
N ALA A 145 -8.12 2.63 -11.41
CA ALA A 145 -8.36 1.47 -10.57
C ALA A 145 -9.17 0.42 -11.32
N ASN A 146 -8.96 -0.84 -10.95
CA ASN A 146 -9.75 -1.96 -11.44
C ASN A 146 -10.08 -2.92 -10.30
N SER A 147 -11.15 -3.69 -10.50
CA SER A 147 -11.54 -4.84 -9.71
C SER A 147 -12.15 -5.90 -10.60
N ILE A 148 -12.43 -7.07 -10.05
CA ILE A 148 -13.00 -8.20 -10.75
C ILE A 148 -14.25 -8.72 -10.03
N PRO A 149 -15.21 -9.35 -10.72
CA PRO A 149 -16.28 -10.08 -10.06
C PRO A 149 -15.69 -11.11 -9.09
N ALA A 150 -16.13 -11.06 -7.83
CA ALA A 150 -15.64 -11.95 -6.80
C ALA A 150 -16.77 -12.41 -5.86
N THR A 151 -16.71 -13.64 -5.37
CA THR A 151 -17.57 -14.07 -4.28
C THR A 151 -16.96 -13.78 -2.92
N GLU A 152 -17.82 -13.76 -1.91
CA GLU A 152 -17.45 -13.81 -0.49
C GLU A 152 -18.21 -14.97 0.20
N HIS A 153 -17.88 -15.25 1.46
CA HIS A 153 -18.46 -16.37 2.19
C HIS A 153 -19.99 -16.33 2.28
N SER A 154 -20.60 -15.16 2.48
CA SER A 154 -22.05 -15.02 2.55
C SER A 154 -22.73 -15.36 1.21
N VAL A 155 -22.06 -15.06 0.09
CA VAL A 155 -22.53 -15.47 -1.23
C VAL A 155 -22.44 -16.99 -1.39
N MET A 156 -21.29 -17.58 -1.04
CA MET A 156 -21.09 -19.04 -1.16
C MET A 156 -22.10 -19.82 -0.31
N THR A 157 -22.28 -19.41 0.94
CA THR A 157 -23.19 -20.09 1.88
C THR A 157 -24.69 -19.84 1.60
N SER A 158 -25.03 -18.88 0.73
CA SER A 158 -26.41 -18.66 0.29
C SER A 158 -26.90 -19.64 -0.78
N TRP A 159 -25.99 -20.41 -1.37
CA TRP A 159 -26.27 -21.45 -2.36
C TRP A 159 -26.43 -22.81 -1.67
N PRO A 160 -27.09 -23.79 -2.33
CA PRO A 160 -27.22 -25.15 -1.79
C PRO A 160 -25.88 -25.84 -1.48
N ASP A 161 -24.85 -25.57 -2.29
CA ASP A 161 -23.48 -26.03 -2.12
C ASP A 161 -22.49 -25.11 -2.88
N GLU A 162 -21.18 -25.31 -2.64
CA GLU A 162 -20.14 -24.48 -3.26
C GLU A 162 -20.05 -24.69 -4.77
N ALA A 163 -20.33 -25.89 -5.27
CA ALA A 163 -20.29 -26.17 -6.71
C ALA A 163 -21.36 -25.35 -7.45
N ALA A 164 -22.58 -25.28 -6.91
CA ALA A 164 -23.66 -24.50 -7.48
C ALA A 164 -23.33 -22.99 -7.48
N ALA A 165 -22.75 -22.49 -6.41
CA ALA A 165 -22.30 -21.09 -6.30
C ALA A 165 -21.20 -20.78 -7.35
N ILE A 166 -20.21 -21.63 -7.48
CA ILE A 166 -19.10 -21.45 -8.43
C ILE A 166 -19.58 -21.60 -9.86
N LEU A 167 -20.46 -22.56 -10.16
CA LEU A 167 -21.05 -22.70 -11.50
C LEU A 167 -21.83 -21.47 -11.91
N ASN A 168 -22.56 -20.83 -10.98
CA ASN A 168 -23.23 -19.57 -11.28
C ASN A 168 -22.22 -18.46 -11.65
N MET A 169 -21.09 -18.38 -10.95
CA MET A 169 -20.01 -17.43 -11.32
C MET A 169 -19.43 -17.76 -12.69
N VAL A 170 -19.20 -19.04 -12.99
CA VAL A 170 -18.73 -19.49 -14.31
C VAL A 170 -19.73 -19.15 -15.42
N GLU A 171 -21.03 -19.30 -15.17
CA GLU A 171 -22.05 -18.95 -16.16
C GLU A 171 -22.07 -17.46 -16.51
N HIS A 172 -21.99 -16.59 -15.51
CA HIS A 172 -22.14 -15.15 -15.68
C HIS A 172 -20.83 -14.44 -16.00
N PHE A 173 -19.70 -14.90 -15.46
CA PHE A 173 -18.41 -14.22 -15.57
C PHE A 173 -17.30 -15.06 -16.17
N GLY A 174 -17.59 -16.33 -16.52
CA GLY A 174 -16.60 -17.32 -16.93
C GLY A 174 -15.84 -17.03 -18.23
N THR A 175 -16.25 -16.04 -19.03
CA THR A 175 -15.50 -15.57 -20.21
C THR A 175 -14.44 -14.54 -19.89
N GLY A 176 -14.47 -13.95 -18.68
CA GLY A 176 -13.54 -12.95 -18.20
C GLY A 176 -12.71 -13.43 -17.01
N LEU A 177 -12.22 -12.47 -16.23
CA LEU A 177 -11.50 -12.71 -14.98
C LEU A 177 -12.47 -12.61 -13.80
N PHE A 178 -12.50 -13.61 -12.93
CA PHE A 178 -13.35 -13.65 -11.75
C PHE A 178 -12.69 -14.46 -10.62
N ALA A 179 -13.09 -14.21 -9.37
CA ALA A 179 -12.58 -14.90 -8.19
C ALA A 179 -13.69 -15.62 -7.41
N CYS A 180 -13.36 -16.79 -6.86
CA CYS A 180 -14.25 -17.55 -5.98
C CYS A 180 -13.55 -17.89 -4.67
N VAL A 181 -14.21 -17.56 -3.54
CA VAL A 181 -13.82 -18.06 -2.21
C VAL A 181 -14.04 -19.59 -2.21
N MET A 182 -13.04 -20.32 -1.71
CA MET A 182 -13.01 -21.78 -1.80
C MET A 182 -12.89 -22.46 -0.42
N ASP A 183 -12.91 -21.69 0.65
CA ASP A 183 -12.73 -22.17 2.03
C ASP A 183 -13.94 -21.89 2.94
N SER A 184 -15.14 -21.83 2.33
CA SER A 184 -16.36 -21.62 3.12
C SER A 184 -16.65 -22.75 4.09
N TYR A 185 -16.18 -23.96 3.80
CA TYR A 185 -16.33 -25.15 4.64
C TYR A 185 -15.01 -25.90 4.81
N ASP A 186 -14.43 -26.44 3.72
CA ASP A 186 -13.20 -27.20 3.73
C ASP A 186 -12.43 -26.94 2.42
N TYR A 187 -11.33 -26.19 2.51
CA TYR A 187 -10.54 -25.81 1.35
C TYR A 187 -9.95 -27.01 0.62
N ALA A 188 -9.47 -28.02 1.34
CA ALA A 188 -8.90 -29.21 0.72
C ALA A 188 -9.97 -30.03 -0.03
N ALA A 189 -11.15 -30.17 0.53
CA ALA A 189 -12.29 -30.80 -0.14
C ALA A 189 -12.76 -29.97 -1.35
N ALA A 190 -12.86 -28.66 -1.22
CA ALA A 190 -13.21 -27.79 -2.34
C ALA A 190 -12.22 -27.91 -3.51
N LEU A 191 -10.92 -28.01 -3.24
CA LEU A 191 -9.89 -28.21 -4.26
C LEU A 191 -9.88 -29.60 -4.87
N SER A 192 -10.19 -30.64 -4.09
CA SER A 192 -10.12 -32.04 -4.56
C SER A 192 -11.41 -32.55 -5.19
N GLU A 193 -12.57 -31.98 -4.84
CA GLU A 193 -13.89 -32.47 -5.26
C GLU A 193 -14.64 -31.41 -6.08
N VAL A 194 -14.79 -30.19 -5.53
CA VAL A 194 -15.58 -29.13 -6.18
C VAL A 194 -14.88 -28.59 -7.42
N LEU A 195 -13.59 -28.26 -7.33
CA LEU A 195 -12.84 -27.71 -8.45
C LEU A 195 -12.83 -28.64 -9.68
N PRO A 196 -12.59 -29.97 -9.55
CA PRO A 196 -12.72 -30.88 -10.68
C PRO A 196 -14.14 -30.96 -11.23
N SER A 197 -15.18 -30.88 -10.40
CA SER A 197 -16.58 -31.01 -10.84
C SER A 197 -17.02 -29.87 -11.75
N ILE A 198 -16.47 -28.65 -11.58
CA ILE A 198 -16.79 -27.48 -12.41
C ILE A 198 -15.83 -27.28 -13.58
N ALA A 199 -14.74 -28.05 -13.65
CA ALA A 199 -13.61 -27.81 -14.54
C ALA A 199 -14.00 -27.77 -16.02
N ALA A 200 -14.79 -28.75 -16.47
CA ALA A 200 -15.22 -28.85 -17.87
C ALA A 200 -15.96 -27.57 -18.31
N ARG A 201 -16.90 -27.11 -17.48
CA ARG A 201 -17.69 -25.92 -17.79
C ARG A 201 -16.85 -24.64 -17.75
N LYS A 202 -15.91 -24.54 -16.79
CA LYS A 202 -14.97 -23.40 -16.71
C LYS A 202 -14.06 -23.35 -17.94
N VAL A 203 -13.52 -24.48 -18.38
CA VAL A 203 -12.67 -24.56 -19.58
C VAL A 203 -13.44 -24.17 -20.84
N GLU A 204 -14.69 -24.62 -20.98
CA GLU A 204 -15.56 -24.24 -22.09
C GLU A 204 -15.77 -22.73 -22.20
N LYS A 205 -15.91 -22.03 -21.06
CA LYS A 205 -16.05 -20.56 -21.02
C LYS A 205 -14.75 -19.83 -21.38
N GLY A 206 -13.59 -20.40 -21.11
CA GLY A 206 -12.29 -19.92 -21.56
C GLY A 206 -11.66 -18.79 -20.75
N GLY A 207 -12.37 -18.18 -19.79
CA GLY A 207 -11.83 -17.09 -18.97
C GLY A 207 -10.87 -17.55 -17.86
N TYR A 208 -10.49 -16.63 -16.96
CA TYR A 208 -9.51 -16.85 -15.89
C TYR A 208 -10.19 -16.87 -14.52
N MET A 209 -10.07 -17.99 -13.81
CA MET A 209 -10.64 -18.18 -12.47
C MET A 209 -9.57 -18.02 -11.40
N VAL A 210 -9.81 -17.16 -10.41
CA VAL A 210 -8.94 -16.97 -9.26
C VAL A 210 -9.51 -17.73 -8.06
N LEU A 211 -8.76 -18.70 -7.56
CA LEU A 211 -9.07 -19.45 -6.35
C LEU A 211 -8.69 -18.62 -5.14
N ARG A 212 -9.62 -18.39 -4.20
CA ARG A 212 -9.39 -17.56 -3.02
C ARG A 212 -9.52 -18.35 -1.73
N PRO A 213 -8.41 -18.82 -1.13
CA PRO A 213 -8.38 -19.10 0.30
C PRO A 213 -8.42 -17.81 1.10
N ASP A 214 -9.13 -17.82 2.23
CA ASP A 214 -9.28 -16.67 3.15
C ASP A 214 -8.95 -17.08 4.60
N SER A 215 -8.35 -18.27 4.80
CA SER A 215 -7.96 -18.85 6.08
C SER A 215 -6.79 -19.83 5.94
N GLY A 216 -6.19 -20.23 7.07
CA GLY A 216 -5.06 -21.17 7.11
C GLY A 216 -3.69 -20.48 7.01
N ASP A 217 -2.61 -21.27 6.98
CA ASP A 217 -1.27 -20.74 6.74
C ASP A 217 -1.15 -20.19 5.32
N PRO A 218 -0.82 -18.91 5.13
CA PRO A 218 -0.86 -18.28 3.82
C PRO A 218 0.05 -18.93 2.77
N VAL A 219 1.22 -19.44 3.15
CA VAL A 219 2.14 -20.13 2.23
C VAL A 219 1.57 -21.48 1.81
N GLU A 220 1.11 -22.27 2.78
CA GLU A 220 0.58 -23.60 2.53
C GLU A 220 -0.67 -23.57 1.67
N VAL A 221 -1.65 -22.70 1.96
CA VAL A 221 -2.91 -22.65 1.22
C VAL A 221 -2.74 -22.12 -0.20
N VAL A 222 -1.81 -21.18 -0.43
CA VAL A 222 -1.46 -20.73 -1.78
C VAL A 222 -0.87 -21.86 -2.60
N LEU A 223 0.12 -22.57 -2.07
CA LEU A 223 0.73 -23.71 -2.77
C LEU A 223 -0.26 -24.85 -3.00
N MET A 224 -1.16 -25.10 -2.05
CA MET A 224 -2.24 -26.09 -2.21
C MET A 224 -3.16 -25.72 -3.36
N GLY A 225 -3.59 -24.46 -3.45
CA GLY A 225 -4.41 -23.96 -4.56
C GLY A 225 -3.72 -24.04 -5.91
N LEU A 226 -2.43 -23.65 -6.00
CA LEU A 226 -1.65 -23.74 -7.25
C LEU A 226 -1.50 -25.17 -7.72
N ARG A 227 -1.15 -26.12 -6.84
CA ARG A 227 -1.03 -27.55 -7.17
C ARG A 227 -2.36 -28.16 -7.61
N ALA A 228 -3.46 -27.79 -6.96
CA ALA A 228 -4.78 -28.26 -7.35
C ALA A 228 -5.20 -27.70 -8.72
N ALA A 229 -4.98 -26.42 -8.96
CA ALA A 229 -5.26 -25.80 -10.24
C ALA A 229 -4.39 -26.39 -11.38
N GLU A 230 -3.10 -26.66 -11.14
CA GLU A 230 -2.23 -27.36 -12.09
C GLU A 230 -2.76 -28.76 -12.42
N LYS A 231 -3.18 -29.50 -11.39
CA LYS A 231 -3.74 -30.85 -11.58
C LYS A 231 -5.01 -30.87 -12.42
N VAL A 232 -5.87 -29.86 -12.26
CA VAL A 232 -7.19 -29.78 -12.90
C VAL A 232 -7.11 -29.14 -14.28
N PHE A 233 -6.38 -28.05 -14.45
CA PHE A 233 -6.35 -27.25 -15.67
C PHE A 233 -5.06 -27.41 -16.48
N GLY A 234 -4.01 -28.00 -15.88
CA GLY A 234 -2.68 -28.07 -16.46
C GLY A 234 -1.92 -26.78 -16.36
N ALA A 235 -0.66 -26.82 -16.77
CA ALA A 235 0.22 -25.67 -16.83
C ALA A 235 1.05 -25.66 -18.11
N ASP A 236 1.47 -24.49 -18.54
CA ASP A 236 2.50 -24.28 -19.56
C ASP A 236 3.78 -23.79 -18.87
N VAL A 237 4.94 -23.99 -19.49
CA VAL A 237 6.21 -23.50 -18.96
C VAL A 237 6.65 -22.31 -19.81
N ASN A 238 6.92 -21.18 -19.18
CA ASN A 238 7.35 -19.97 -19.87
C ASN A 238 8.85 -20.03 -20.24
N SER A 239 9.32 -19.04 -20.96
CA SER A 239 10.72 -18.97 -21.42
C SER A 239 11.77 -18.87 -20.30
N LYS A 240 11.34 -18.54 -19.07
CA LYS A 240 12.16 -18.52 -17.86
C LYS A 240 12.15 -19.83 -17.07
N GLY A 241 11.41 -20.84 -17.54
CA GLY A 241 11.32 -22.18 -16.93
C GLY A 241 10.29 -22.30 -15.82
N PHE A 242 9.42 -21.30 -15.60
CA PHE A 242 8.38 -21.32 -14.58
C PHE A 242 7.02 -21.73 -15.14
N LYS A 243 6.23 -22.43 -14.32
CA LYS A 243 4.89 -22.90 -14.66
C LYS A 243 3.89 -21.74 -14.61
N MET A 244 3.08 -21.64 -15.64
CA MET A 244 1.89 -20.78 -15.73
C MET A 244 0.65 -21.67 -15.77
N ILE A 245 -0.24 -21.56 -14.79
CA ILE A 245 -1.45 -22.37 -14.73
C ILE A 245 -2.43 -21.89 -15.80
N ARG A 246 -3.00 -22.82 -16.57
CA ARG A 246 -3.92 -22.50 -17.66
C ARG A 246 -5.24 -21.98 -17.13
N GLY A 247 -5.52 -20.69 -17.39
CA GLY A 247 -6.77 -20.04 -17.07
C GLY A 247 -7.15 -20.03 -15.60
N ALA A 248 -6.20 -20.22 -14.68
CA ALA A 248 -6.44 -20.10 -13.25
C ALA A 248 -5.23 -19.53 -12.49
N GLY A 249 -5.50 -18.99 -11.30
CA GLY A 249 -4.50 -18.50 -10.35
C GLY A 249 -5.05 -18.49 -8.94
N VAL A 250 -4.28 -17.96 -7.99
CA VAL A 250 -4.67 -17.90 -6.57
C VAL A 250 -4.58 -16.47 -6.06
N ILE A 251 -5.49 -16.06 -5.19
CA ILE A 251 -5.40 -14.83 -4.41
C ILE A 251 -5.53 -15.16 -2.93
N GLN A 252 -4.54 -14.74 -2.12
CA GLN A 252 -4.60 -14.84 -0.66
C GLN A 252 -5.00 -13.49 -0.07
N GLY A 253 -6.08 -13.43 0.68
CA GLY A 253 -6.68 -12.19 1.20
C GLY A 253 -6.63 -12.02 2.71
N ASP A 254 -6.01 -12.93 3.47
CA ASP A 254 -5.96 -12.86 4.93
C ASP A 254 -4.54 -13.01 5.46
N GLY A 255 -4.21 -12.24 6.51
CA GLY A 255 -2.96 -12.34 7.25
C GLY A 255 -1.70 -11.90 6.48
N ILE A 256 -1.82 -11.06 5.46
CA ILE A 256 -0.70 -10.65 4.61
C ILE A 256 -0.07 -9.34 5.09
N ASP A 257 1.17 -9.43 5.52
CA ASP A 257 2.11 -8.33 5.70
C ASP A 257 3.29 -8.44 4.72
N ILE A 258 4.27 -7.55 4.83
CA ILE A 258 5.43 -7.56 3.93
C ILE A 258 6.31 -8.81 4.09
N VAL A 259 6.35 -9.38 5.29
CA VAL A 259 7.13 -10.59 5.57
C VAL A 259 6.45 -11.82 4.99
N THR A 260 5.15 -11.96 5.25
CA THR A 260 4.32 -13.03 4.69
C THR A 260 4.27 -12.95 3.17
N LEU A 261 4.15 -11.73 2.61
CA LEU A 261 4.25 -11.49 1.17
C LEU A 261 5.53 -12.07 0.59
N GLN A 262 6.69 -11.75 1.16
CA GLN A 262 7.96 -12.27 0.68
C GLN A 262 8.02 -13.79 0.79
N ALA A 263 7.60 -14.36 1.94
CA ALA A 263 7.60 -15.80 2.16
C ALA A 263 6.76 -16.57 1.11
N ILE A 264 5.59 -16.03 0.75
CA ILE A 264 4.77 -16.67 -0.28
C ILE A 264 5.42 -16.54 -1.67
N LEU A 265 6.00 -15.37 -2.01
CA LEU A 265 6.69 -15.20 -3.30
C LEU A 265 7.84 -16.20 -3.43
N ASP A 266 8.67 -16.33 -2.39
CA ASP A 266 9.80 -17.25 -2.38
C ASP A 266 9.31 -18.70 -2.54
N ALA A 267 8.31 -19.12 -1.79
CA ALA A 267 7.75 -20.47 -1.85
C ALA A 267 7.10 -20.78 -3.21
N VAL A 268 6.45 -19.80 -3.84
CA VAL A 268 5.87 -19.94 -5.19
C VAL A 268 6.97 -20.17 -6.23
N LEU A 269 8.06 -19.37 -6.16
CA LEU A 269 9.20 -19.52 -7.05
C LEU A 269 9.94 -20.84 -6.82
N GLU A 270 10.18 -21.24 -5.58
CA GLU A 270 10.80 -22.52 -5.21
C GLU A 270 9.97 -23.72 -5.70
N ALA A 271 8.64 -23.62 -5.68
CA ALA A 271 7.75 -24.64 -6.24
C ALA A 271 7.70 -24.63 -7.77
N GLY A 272 8.42 -23.73 -8.43
CA GLY A 272 8.53 -23.62 -9.89
C GLY A 272 7.35 -22.94 -10.57
N TYR A 273 6.50 -22.19 -9.83
CA TYR A 273 5.41 -21.41 -10.43
C TYR A 273 5.83 -19.97 -10.70
N SER A 274 5.30 -19.39 -11.77
CA SER A 274 5.46 -17.96 -12.09
C SER A 274 4.73 -17.09 -11.08
N ALA A 275 5.35 -15.97 -10.66
CA ALA A 275 4.77 -15.03 -9.72
C ALA A 275 3.46 -14.38 -10.23
N GLU A 276 3.18 -14.44 -11.54
CA GLU A 276 1.92 -13.97 -12.10
C GLU A 276 0.70 -14.82 -11.70
N CYS A 277 0.90 -16.01 -11.12
CA CYS A 277 -0.17 -16.86 -10.63
C CYS A 277 -0.76 -16.43 -9.29
N VAL A 278 -0.23 -15.38 -8.59
CA VAL A 278 -0.61 -15.01 -7.20
C VAL A 278 -0.79 -13.52 -6.93
N ASN A 279 -1.73 -13.13 -6.02
CA ASN A 279 -2.12 -11.74 -5.61
C ASN A 279 -2.31 -11.51 -4.09
N ARG A 280 -2.37 -10.22 -3.54
CA ARG A 280 -2.45 -9.85 -2.07
C ARG A 280 -2.76 -8.42 -1.61
N ASP A 281 -2.59 -8.01 -0.21
CA ASP A 281 -3.06 -6.79 0.51
C ASP A 281 -2.20 -6.25 1.73
N THR A 282 -2.10 -4.98 2.28
CA THR A 282 -1.88 -3.73 2.98
C THR A 282 -1.03 -3.08 4.09
N MET A 283 -1.08 -1.91 4.99
CA MET A 283 -0.08 -1.17 5.77
C MET A 283 -0.13 0.07 6.72
N SER A 284 1.04 0.77 7.38
CA SER A 284 1.17 2.02 8.19
C SER A 284 2.53 2.71 8.60
N PHE A 285 2.63 4.04 9.17
CA PHE A 285 3.82 4.95 9.32
C PHE A 285 3.91 6.05 10.43
N ALA A 286 5.04 6.88 10.59
CA ALA A 286 5.26 7.97 11.58
C ALA A 286 6.28 9.11 11.26
N THR A 287 6.14 10.38 11.84
CA THR A 287 7.01 11.58 11.67
C THR A 287 7.55 12.21 12.98
N LYS A 288 8.65 13.04 12.95
CA LYS A 288 9.29 13.65 14.14
C LYS A 288 10.06 14.95 13.87
N LEU A 289 10.09 15.92 14.87
CA LEU A 289 10.87 17.17 14.84
C LEU A 289 12.35 16.94 15.20
N ALA A 290 13.29 17.58 14.49
CA ALA A 290 14.72 17.36 14.63
C ALA A 290 15.54 18.62 14.93
N HIS A 291 15.14 19.82 14.45
CA HIS A 291 15.90 21.06 14.57
C HIS A 291 15.00 22.30 14.65
N MET A 292 15.43 23.34 15.40
CA MET A 292 14.74 24.62 15.55
C MET A 292 15.72 25.80 15.32
N VAL A 293 15.26 26.81 14.59
CA VAL A 293 15.95 28.07 14.40
C VAL A 293 15.08 29.21 14.99
N TYR A 294 15.63 30.00 15.91
CA TYR A 294 14.93 31.08 16.56
C TYR A 294 15.11 32.40 15.80
N ALA A 295 14.18 33.34 15.98
CA ALA A 295 14.21 34.64 15.30
C ALA A 295 15.47 35.47 15.62
N ASP A 296 16.09 35.25 16.77
CA ASP A 296 17.36 35.89 17.18
C ASP A 296 18.61 35.16 16.61
N GLY A 297 18.42 34.15 15.75
CA GLY A 297 19.48 33.36 15.13
C GLY A 297 20.04 32.22 15.97
N ARG A 298 19.55 32.03 17.20
CA ARG A 298 19.91 30.82 17.98
C ARG A 298 19.37 29.59 17.30
N GLN A 299 20.07 28.48 17.45
CA GLN A 299 19.68 27.17 16.90
C GLN A 299 19.67 26.13 18.00
N ARG A 300 18.79 25.16 17.89
CA ARG A 300 18.70 24.03 18.82
C ARG A 300 18.30 22.75 18.12
N ASP A 301 19.11 21.72 18.33
CA ASP A 301 18.76 20.36 17.94
C ASP A 301 17.83 19.73 18.96
N VAL A 302 16.82 19.03 18.49
CA VAL A 302 15.81 18.35 19.31
C VAL A 302 15.68 16.89 18.91
N MET A 303 15.51 16.04 19.92
CA MET A 303 15.27 14.62 19.68
C MET A 303 14.28 14.06 20.70
N LYS A 304 13.52 13.06 20.28
CA LYS A 304 12.77 12.21 21.18
C LYS A 304 13.66 11.05 21.61
N ALA A 305 13.87 10.87 22.91
CA ALA A 305 14.72 9.83 23.49
C ALA A 305 14.10 9.20 24.74
N PRO A 306 12.98 8.45 24.62
CA PRO A 306 12.31 7.84 25.76
C PRO A 306 13.19 6.72 26.34
N LYS A 307 13.41 6.73 27.66
CA LYS A 307 14.23 5.75 28.36
C LYS A 307 13.68 4.31 28.26
N THR A 308 12.38 4.19 28.03
CA THR A 308 11.66 2.90 28.02
C THR A 308 11.62 2.22 26.65
N ASP A 309 11.99 2.92 25.57
CA ASP A 309 11.90 2.39 24.22
C ASP A 309 12.86 3.10 23.27
N SER A 310 14.01 2.50 23.03
CA SER A 310 15.05 3.04 22.13
C SER A 310 14.63 3.04 20.66
N THR A 311 13.64 2.25 20.25
CA THR A 311 13.13 2.23 18.87
C THR A 311 12.39 3.51 18.51
N LYS A 312 11.98 4.29 19.52
CA LYS A 312 11.30 5.58 19.36
C LYS A 312 12.23 6.80 19.34
N TYR A 313 13.54 6.59 19.35
CA TYR A 313 14.50 7.70 19.22
C TYR A 313 14.36 8.38 17.86
N SER A 314 14.45 9.70 17.86
CA SER A 314 14.55 10.50 16.63
C SER A 314 15.99 11.02 16.47
N LEU A 315 16.41 11.24 15.22
CA LEU A 315 17.70 11.89 14.95
C LEU A 315 17.58 13.41 15.19
N PRO A 316 18.47 14.02 15.99
CA PRO A 316 18.52 15.47 16.19
C PRO A 316 19.24 16.16 15.04
N GLY A 317 19.03 17.47 14.91
CA GLY A 317 19.78 18.35 14.02
C GLY A 317 19.18 18.55 12.63
N VAL A 318 19.81 19.40 11.85
CA VAL A 318 19.50 19.52 10.41
C VAL A 318 20.08 18.30 9.72
N LEU A 319 19.23 17.60 8.99
CA LEU A 319 19.58 16.35 8.38
C LEU A 319 19.72 16.50 6.87
N ALA A 320 20.66 15.76 6.30
CA ALA A 320 20.86 15.58 4.88
C ALA A 320 20.82 14.08 4.54
N VAL A 321 20.44 13.74 3.34
CA VAL A 321 20.35 12.35 2.90
C VAL A 321 21.02 12.16 1.56
N LYS A 322 21.94 11.21 1.46
CA LYS A 322 22.52 10.77 0.18
C LYS A 322 22.47 9.26 0.04
N ARG A 323 22.61 8.78 -1.19
CA ARG A 323 22.70 7.35 -1.44
C ARG A 323 24.12 6.83 -1.21
N VAL A 324 24.25 5.84 -0.32
CA VAL A 324 25.49 5.11 -0.09
C VAL A 324 25.25 3.67 -0.54
N GLY A 325 25.97 3.22 -1.56
CA GLY A 325 25.75 1.90 -2.13
C GLY A 325 24.30 1.66 -2.66
N GLY A 326 23.62 2.72 -3.13
CA GLY A 326 22.25 2.67 -3.60
C GLY A 326 21.18 2.88 -2.50
N VAL A 327 21.56 2.82 -1.22
CA VAL A 327 20.65 2.96 -0.08
C VAL A 327 20.61 4.41 0.41
N PRO A 328 19.43 5.05 0.59
CA PRO A 328 19.31 6.35 1.21
C PRO A 328 19.83 6.29 2.66
N THR A 329 20.86 7.09 2.95
CA THR A 329 21.51 7.13 4.28
C THR A 329 21.47 8.55 4.81
N VAL A 330 21.10 8.69 6.08
CA VAL A 330 20.95 9.99 6.77
C VAL A 330 22.28 10.41 7.39
N PHE A 331 22.63 11.69 7.24
CA PHE A 331 23.81 12.32 7.82
C PHE A 331 23.43 13.64 8.48
N PRO A 332 24.18 14.14 9.50
CA PRO A 332 24.09 15.53 9.93
C PRO A 332 24.47 16.45 8.75
N ALA A 333 23.66 17.48 8.49
CA ALA A 333 23.89 18.38 7.36
C ALA A 333 25.13 19.28 7.55
N ASP A 334 25.49 19.57 8.81
CA ASP A 334 26.65 20.34 9.21
C ASP A 334 27.96 19.53 9.29
N GLY A 335 27.88 18.21 9.20
CA GLY A 335 29.02 17.29 9.24
C GLY A 335 29.90 17.31 8.00
N GLY A 336 29.48 17.97 6.92
CA GLY A 336 30.21 18.03 5.66
C GLY A 336 30.30 16.71 4.87
N GLU A 337 29.63 15.68 5.32
CA GLU A 337 29.63 14.35 4.69
C GLU A 337 28.72 14.26 3.47
N VAL A 338 27.82 15.24 3.31
CA VAL A 338 26.89 15.32 2.19
C VAL A 338 27.05 16.65 1.48
N ASP A 339 27.43 16.59 0.21
CA ASP A 339 27.41 17.79 -0.65
C ASP A 339 25.95 18.25 -0.82
N PRO A 340 25.65 19.56 -0.70
CA PRO A 340 24.29 20.07 -0.87
C PRO A 340 23.63 19.70 -2.23
N SER A 341 24.42 19.43 -3.25
CA SER A 341 23.92 18.97 -4.55
C SER A 341 23.52 17.49 -4.55
N GLU A 342 24.06 16.68 -3.63
CA GLU A 342 23.76 15.27 -3.44
C GLU A 342 22.61 15.02 -2.44
N ASP A 343 22.24 16.07 -1.67
CA ASP A 343 21.19 15.96 -0.67
C ASP A 343 19.83 15.66 -1.30
N MET A 344 19.27 14.53 -0.93
CA MET A 344 17.95 14.09 -1.39
C MET A 344 16.80 14.85 -0.67
N LEU A 345 17.08 15.54 0.44
CA LEU A 345 16.14 16.41 1.12
C LEU A 345 16.02 17.73 0.36
N LYS A 346 14.86 18.02 -0.22
CA LYS A 346 14.59 19.24 -0.97
C LYS A 346 13.78 20.21 -0.11
N ALA A 347 14.41 21.32 0.32
CA ALA A 347 13.65 22.44 0.80
C ALA A 347 12.84 23.04 -0.37
N ARG A 348 11.51 23.13 -0.25
CA ARG A 348 10.74 23.91 -1.22
C ARG A 348 11.01 25.39 -0.97
N PRO A 349 11.53 26.16 -1.95
CA PRO A 349 11.65 27.59 -1.80
C PRO A 349 10.24 28.18 -1.59
N ARG A 350 10.14 29.25 -0.77
CA ARG A 350 8.95 30.10 -0.76
C ARG A 350 8.69 30.49 -2.23
N ARG A 351 7.54 30.14 -2.77
CA ARG A 351 7.08 30.81 -3.98
C ARG A 351 6.74 32.23 -3.56
N CYS A 352 7.66 33.15 -3.80
CA CYS A 352 7.25 34.53 -3.96
C CYS A 352 6.27 34.55 -5.12
N ALA A 353 5.08 35.11 -4.87
CA ALA A 353 4.03 35.28 -5.85
C ALA A 353 4.50 36.12 -7.04
#